data_c7b0dd5f3f5fe0e522308a05d8fc6e3e
#
_entry.id   c7b0dd5f3f5fe0e522308a05d8fc6e3e
#
_cell.length_a   1.000
_cell.length_b   1.000
_cell.length_c   1.000
_cell.angle_alpha   90.00
_cell.angle_beta   90.00
_cell.angle_gamma   90.00
#
_symmetry.space_group_name_H-M   'P 1'
#
loop_
_entity.id
_entity.type
_entity.pdbx_description
1 polymer ?
#
loop_
_entity_poly.entity_id
_entity_poly.type
_entity_poly.pdbx_seq_one_letter_code
_entity_poly.pdbx_strand_id
1 'polypeptide(L)'
;NMMSSGIRSIEFDDFAAGVKAVLTGAEPAVSFQEAGQLLDKYFAELEAEQKAQAEAMSAAMREEGEAFLKMNAEKEGVVTLPSGLQYKVITEGSGKKPSATSQVKCHYEGTFLNGAKFDSSYDRNEPAVFGLNQVIAGWTEGVQLMSEGSKYEFYIPYNLAYGEHGAPGAIPPYAALKFVVELIEVL
;
A
#
# COMPACT_ATOMS: atom_id res chain seq x y z
N ASN A 1 13.09 8.37 22.50
CA ASN A 1 13.71 9.48 21.77
C ASN A 1 12.63 10.52 21.47
N MET A 2 12.78 11.76 22.02
CA MET A 2 11.79 12.84 21.87
C MET A 2 11.46 13.14 20.39
N MET A 3 12.43 13.07 19.50
CA MET A 3 12.23 13.28 18.06
C MET A 3 11.34 12.18 17.43
N SER A 4 11.36 10.96 17.97
CA SER A 4 10.48 9.88 17.50
C SER A 4 9.03 10.03 17.99
N SER A 5 8.79 10.90 18.96
CA SER A 5 7.46 11.25 19.47
C SER A 5 6.81 12.42 18.72
N GLY A 6 7.43 12.88 17.61
CA GLY A 6 6.87 13.96 16.77
C GLY A 6 7.25 15.38 17.20
N ILE A 7 8.07 15.56 18.25
CA ILE A 7 8.55 16.88 18.66
C ILE A 7 9.51 17.42 17.61
N ARG A 8 9.14 18.51 16.93
CA ARG A 8 9.85 19.07 15.77
C ARG A 8 11.04 19.95 16.12
N SER A 9 10.97 20.65 17.26
CA SER A 9 12.05 21.50 17.74
C SER A 9 12.05 21.55 19.25
N ILE A 10 13.23 21.70 19.84
CA ILE A 10 13.43 21.93 21.27
C ILE A 10 14.40 23.09 21.38
N GLU A 11 13.98 24.17 22.04
CA GLU A 11 14.90 25.24 22.44
C GLU A 11 15.70 24.74 23.64
N PHE A 12 16.99 24.47 23.41
CA PHE A 12 17.85 23.82 24.42
C PHE A 12 18.02 24.65 25.67
N ASP A 13 18.02 25.99 25.55
CA ASP A 13 18.17 26.88 26.70
C ASP A 13 16.93 26.82 27.59
N ASP A 14 15.74 26.80 27.01
CA ASP A 14 14.47 26.70 27.77
C ASP A 14 14.33 25.30 28.40
N PHE A 15 14.72 24.24 27.66
CA PHE A 15 14.76 22.89 28.20
C PHE A 15 15.72 22.77 29.39
N ALA A 16 16.92 23.32 29.25
CA ALA A 16 17.92 23.30 30.32
C ALA A 16 17.46 24.14 31.55
N ALA A 17 16.81 25.26 31.32
CA ALA A 17 16.24 26.10 32.38
C ALA A 17 15.13 25.35 33.14
N GLY A 18 14.23 24.66 32.43
CA GLY A 18 13.19 23.82 33.04
C GLY A 18 13.74 22.69 33.89
N VAL A 19 14.74 21.94 33.36
CA VAL A 19 15.42 20.87 34.11
C VAL A 19 16.11 21.42 35.37
N LYS A 20 16.80 22.54 35.24
CA LYS A 20 17.46 23.20 36.38
C LYS A 20 16.47 23.63 37.46
N ALA A 21 15.36 24.22 37.08
CA ALA A 21 14.31 24.63 38.03
C ALA A 21 13.80 23.44 38.85
N VAL A 22 13.49 22.32 38.19
CA VAL A 22 13.03 21.08 38.87
C VAL A 22 14.12 20.53 39.82
N LEU A 23 15.38 20.46 39.39
CA LEU A 23 16.48 19.92 40.20
C LEU A 23 16.83 20.81 41.40
N THR A 24 16.64 22.11 41.31
CA THR A 24 16.96 23.07 42.37
C THR A 24 15.78 23.41 43.27
N GLY A 25 14.58 22.90 42.97
CA GLY A 25 13.35 23.23 43.68
C GLY A 25 12.88 24.70 43.46
N ALA A 26 13.39 25.34 42.40
CA ALA A 26 12.93 26.65 41.98
C ALA A 26 11.58 26.54 41.28
N GLU A 27 10.80 27.62 41.33
CA GLU A 27 9.51 27.69 40.63
C GLU A 27 9.74 27.72 39.13
N PRO A 28 9.20 26.75 38.35
CA PRO A 28 9.37 26.71 36.90
C PRO A 28 8.58 27.87 36.24
N ALA A 29 9.03 28.32 35.07
CA ALA A 29 8.37 29.39 34.33
C ALA A 29 6.92 29.04 33.91
N VAL A 30 6.61 27.75 33.81
CA VAL A 30 5.27 27.22 33.50
C VAL A 30 4.94 26.17 34.57
N SER A 31 3.75 26.24 35.16
CA SER A 31 3.30 25.22 36.11
C SER A 31 3.16 23.86 35.45
N PHE A 32 3.28 22.75 36.22
CA PHE A 32 3.08 21.40 35.70
C PHE A 32 1.69 21.21 35.08
N GLN A 33 0.67 21.88 35.61
CA GLN A 33 -0.67 21.79 35.04
C GLN A 33 -0.76 22.50 33.68
N GLU A 34 -0.21 23.69 33.54
CA GLU A 34 -0.14 24.42 32.26
C GLU A 34 0.72 23.68 31.23
N ALA A 35 1.86 23.14 31.66
CA ALA A 35 2.71 22.31 30.80
C ALA A 35 1.96 21.09 30.27
N GLY A 36 1.19 20.40 31.13
CA GLY A 36 0.32 19.30 30.72
C GLY A 36 -0.68 19.71 29.67
N GLN A 37 -1.43 20.81 29.89
CA GLN A 37 -2.41 21.30 28.93
C GLN A 37 -1.77 21.71 27.57
N LEU A 38 -0.59 22.33 27.60
CA LEU A 38 0.14 22.72 26.40
C LEU A 38 0.61 21.48 25.60
N LEU A 39 1.07 20.45 26.30
CA LEU A 39 1.48 19.19 25.66
C LEU A 39 0.28 18.46 25.05
N ASP A 40 -0.83 18.36 25.76
CA ASP A 40 -2.06 17.74 25.25
C ASP A 40 -2.55 18.47 23.99
N LYS A 41 -2.56 19.81 24.01
CA LYS A 41 -2.91 20.61 22.83
C LYS A 41 -1.94 20.38 21.66
N TYR A 42 -0.64 20.39 21.93
CA TYR A 42 0.39 20.16 20.91
C TYR A 42 0.24 18.79 20.27
N PHE A 43 0.04 17.73 21.07
CA PHE A 43 -0.13 16.39 20.53
C PHE A 43 -1.44 16.24 19.76
N ALA A 44 -2.52 16.87 20.20
CA ALA A 44 -3.78 16.89 19.46
C ALA A 44 -3.65 17.59 18.09
N GLU A 45 -2.95 18.72 18.04
CA GLU A 45 -2.65 19.43 16.79
C GLU A 45 -1.76 18.58 15.87
N LEU A 46 -0.75 17.91 16.42
CA LEU A 46 0.15 17.03 15.66
C LEU A 46 -0.61 15.83 15.07
N GLU A 47 -1.47 15.20 15.86
CA GLU A 47 -2.31 14.09 15.38
C GLU A 47 -3.28 14.57 14.28
N ALA A 48 -3.88 15.75 14.44
CA ALA A 48 -4.76 16.31 13.43
C ALA A 48 -4.02 16.61 12.12
N GLU A 49 -2.81 17.17 12.19
CA GLU A 49 -1.96 17.39 11.01
C GLU A 49 -1.55 16.06 10.33
N GLN A 50 -1.12 15.07 11.10
CA GLN A 50 -0.74 13.76 10.56
C GLN A 50 -1.92 13.08 9.88
N LYS A 51 -3.11 13.16 10.50
CA LYS A 51 -4.35 12.63 9.92
C LYS A 51 -4.70 13.34 8.62
N ALA A 52 -4.67 14.68 8.60
CA ALA A 52 -4.95 15.45 7.39
C ALA A 52 -3.94 15.15 6.25
N GLN A 53 -2.66 14.98 6.57
CA GLN A 53 -1.65 14.60 5.60
C GLN A 53 -1.90 13.18 5.04
N ALA A 54 -2.25 12.22 5.90
CA ALA A 54 -2.57 10.86 5.50
C ALA A 54 -3.82 10.81 4.62
N GLU A 55 -4.86 11.57 4.95
CA GLU A 55 -6.08 11.69 4.15
C GLU A 55 -5.80 12.32 2.77
N ALA A 56 -5.00 13.38 2.72
CA ALA A 56 -4.60 14.03 1.47
C ALA A 56 -3.77 13.08 0.57
N MET A 57 -2.83 12.34 1.17
CA MET A 57 -2.05 11.33 0.44
C MET A 57 -2.93 10.20 -0.09
N SER A 58 -3.88 9.73 0.70
CA SER A 58 -4.83 8.69 0.29
C SER A 58 -5.73 9.16 -0.86
N ALA A 59 -6.21 10.40 -0.80
CA ALA A 59 -7.02 10.98 -1.87
C ALA A 59 -6.21 11.11 -3.18
N ALA A 60 -4.96 11.58 -3.09
CA ALA A 60 -4.07 11.70 -4.25
C ALA A 60 -3.76 10.32 -4.87
N MET A 61 -3.49 9.30 -4.04
CA MET A 61 -3.22 7.94 -4.51
C MET A 61 -4.43 7.34 -5.22
N ARG A 62 -5.64 7.58 -4.70
CA ARG A 62 -6.89 7.14 -5.32
C ARG A 62 -7.09 7.81 -6.68
N GLU A 63 -6.94 9.13 -6.74
CA GLU A 63 -7.10 9.90 -7.98
C GLU A 63 -6.09 9.45 -9.05
N GLU A 64 -4.82 9.27 -8.68
CA GLU A 64 -3.78 8.75 -9.57
C GLU A 64 -4.14 7.37 -10.11
N GLY A 65 -4.61 6.45 -9.24
CA GLY A 65 -5.03 5.11 -9.64
C GLY A 65 -6.21 5.13 -10.62
N GLU A 66 -7.25 5.90 -10.33
CA GLU A 66 -8.43 6.03 -11.18
C GLU A 66 -8.09 6.66 -12.55
N ALA A 67 -7.27 7.72 -12.55
CA ALA A 67 -6.81 8.38 -13.78
C ALA A 67 -5.95 7.43 -14.63
N PHE A 68 -5.03 6.70 -14.00
CA PHE A 68 -4.22 5.71 -14.69
C PHE A 68 -5.06 4.63 -15.35
N LEU A 69 -6.00 4.02 -14.63
CA LEU A 69 -6.86 2.94 -15.15
C LEU A 69 -7.74 3.44 -16.29
N LYS A 70 -8.25 4.66 -16.20
CA LYS A 70 -9.02 5.28 -17.29
C LYS A 70 -8.19 5.42 -18.57
N MET A 71 -6.97 5.94 -18.48
CA MET A 71 -6.08 6.05 -19.64
C MET A 71 -5.60 4.69 -20.15
N ASN A 72 -5.38 3.75 -19.23
CA ASN A 72 -4.89 2.42 -19.57
C ASN A 72 -5.92 1.59 -20.33
N ALA A 73 -7.22 1.80 -20.06
CA ALA A 73 -8.32 1.14 -20.75
C ALA A 73 -8.34 1.44 -22.28
N GLU A 74 -7.77 2.56 -22.70
CA GLU A 74 -7.71 2.96 -24.11
C GLU A 74 -6.48 2.40 -24.84
N LYS A 75 -5.56 1.74 -24.12
CA LYS A 75 -4.36 1.16 -24.73
C LYS A 75 -4.68 -0.13 -25.47
N GLU A 76 -3.99 -0.32 -26.60
CA GLU A 76 -4.12 -1.51 -27.42
C GLU A 76 -3.79 -2.78 -26.62
N GLY A 77 -4.67 -3.76 -26.72
CA GLY A 77 -4.52 -5.06 -26.05
C GLY A 77 -4.93 -5.07 -24.57
N VAL A 78 -5.37 -3.96 -24.01
CA VAL A 78 -5.93 -3.91 -22.64
C VAL A 78 -7.42 -4.20 -22.67
N VAL A 79 -7.85 -5.14 -21.86
CA VAL A 79 -9.26 -5.50 -21.66
C VAL A 79 -9.67 -5.06 -20.24
N THR A 80 -10.81 -4.39 -20.15
CA THR A 80 -11.40 -3.97 -18.87
C THR A 80 -12.62 -4.82 -18.56
N LEU A 81 -12.64 -5.44 -17.39
CA LEU A 81 -13.75 -6.22 -16.89
C LEU A 81 -14.79 -5.33 -16.16
N PRO A 82 -16.04 -5.81 -15.99
CA PRO A 82 -17.08 -5.06 -15.28
C PRO A 82 -16.71 -4.71 -13.82
N SER A 83 -15.84 -5.48 -13.20
CA SER A 83 -15.30 -5.24 -11.85
C SER A 83 -14.33 -4.03 -11.78
N GLY A 84 -13.85 -3.56 -12.93
CA GLY A 84 -12.78 -2.57 -13.04
C GLY A 84 -11.38 -3.18 -13.15
N LEU A 85 -11.24 -4.49 -13.00
CA LEU A 85 -9.97 -5.18 -13.27
C LEU A 85 -9.62 -5.01 -14.75
N GLN A 86 -8.36 -4.68 -15.02
CA GLN A 86 -7.84 -4.63 -16.39
C GLN A 86 -6.71 -5.65 -16.56
N TYR A 87 -6.62 -6.21 -17.74
CA TYR A 87 -5.53 -7.11 -18.08
C TYR A 87 -5.06 -6.96 -19.52
N LYS A 88 -3.83 -7.35 -19.75
CA LYS A 88 -3.23 -7.49 -21.08
C LYS A 88 -2.57 -8.86 -21.19
N VAL A 89 -2.86 -9.56 -22.27
CA VAL A 89 -2.23 -10.83 -22.58
C VAL A 89 -0.84 -10.57 -23.15
N ILE A 90 0.20 -11.09 -22.49
CA ILE A 90 1.58 -11.07 -23.00
C ILE A 90 1.85 -12.37 -23.78
N THR A 91 1.48 -13.49 -23.18
CA THR A 91 1.58 -14.81 -23.81
C THR A 91 0.34 -15.61 -23.46
N GLU A 92 -0.29 -16.22 -24.46
CA GLU A 92 -1.42 -17.13 -24.26
C GLU A 92 -0.91 -18.55 -24.07
N GLY A 93 -1.37 -19.21 -23.02
CA GLY A 93 -1.12 -20.62 -22.76
C GLY A 93 -2.23 -21.50 -23.32
N SER A 94 -2.02 -22.79 -23.33
CA SER A 94 -2.97 -23.80 -23.86
C SER A 94 -3.34 -24.89 -22.85
N GLY A 95 -2.85 -24.80 -21.61
CA GLY A 95 -3.12 -25.78 -20.57
C GLY A 95 -4.46 -25.57 -19.87
N LYS A 96 -4.60 -26.14 -18.69
CA LYS A 96 -5.84 -26.05 -17.88
C LYS A 96 -6.10 -24.62 -17.42
N LYS A 97 -7.39 -24.30 -17.25
CA LYS A 97 -7.81 -23.06 -16.58
C LYS A 97 -8.16 -23.34 -15.12
N PRO A 98 -7.71 -22.49 -14.18
CA PRO A 98 -8.08 -22.65 -12.78
C PRO A 98 -9.50 -22.19 -12.50
N SER A 99 -10.08 -22.73 -11.45
CA SER A 99 -11.32 -22.22 -10.83
C SER A 99 -10.98 -21.31 -9.64
N ALA A 100 -12.00 -20.63 -9.10
CA ALA A 100 -11.83 -19.73 -7.94
C ALA A 100 -11.26 -20.40 -6.67
N THR A 101 -11.30 -21.74 -6.59
CA THR A 101 -10.80 -22.52 -5.45
C THR A 101 -9.56 -23.32 -5.75
N SER A 102 -9.04 -23.23 -6.98
CA SER A 102 -7.82 -23.95 -7.38
C SER A 102 -6.59 -23.41 -6.67
N GLN A 103 -5.63 -24.29 -6.44
CA GLN A 103 -4.27 -23.90 -6.16
C GLN A 103 -3.52 -23.69 -7.47
N VAL A 104 -2.74 -22.65 -7.55
CA VAL A 104 -1.94 -22.32 -8.73
C VAL A 104 -0.49 -22.12 -8.35
N LYS A 105 0.40 -22.58 -9.22
CA LYS A 105 1.82 -22.31 -9.14
C LYS A 105 2.16 -21.28 -10.20
N CYS A 106 2.71 -20.14 -9.79
CA CYS A 106 3.02 -19.05 -10.70
C CYS A 106 4.30 -18.31 -10.35
N HIS A 107 4.89 -17.68 -11.34
CA HIS A 107 5.78 -16.57 -11.14
C HIS A 107 5.01 -15.26 -11.24
N TYR A 108 5.43 -14.27 -10.45
CA TYR A 108 4.82 -12.95 -10.49
C TYR A 108 5.81 -11.85 -10.11
N GLU A 109 5.49 -10.66 -10.57
CA GLU A 109 6.11 -9.41 -10.14
C GLU A 109 5.02 -8.37 -9.89
N GLY A 110 5.00 -7.81 -8.68
CA GLY A 110 4.09 -6.75 -8.27
C GLY A 110 4.81 -5.41 -8.20
N THR A 111 4.25 -4.41 -8.87
CA THR A 111 4.77 -3.04 -8.88
C THR A 111 3.66 -2.04 -8.61
N PHE A 112 4.04 -0.88 -8.08
CA PHE A 112 3.20 0.30 -8.09
C PHE A 112 3.10 0.88 -9.50
N LEU A 113 2.18 1.82 -9.73
CA LEU A 113 2.00 2.43 -11.05
C LEU A 113 3.22 3.24 -11.53
N ASN A 114 4.03 3.75 -10.61
CA ASN A 114 5.31 4.40 -10.89
C ASN A 114 6.45 3.44 -11.25
N GLY A 115 6.17 2.12 -11.26
CA GLY A 115 7.14 1.08 -11.58
C GLY A 115 7.99 0.58 -10.41
N ALA A 116 7.85 1.16 -9.22
CA ALA A 116 8.54 0.66 -8.04
C ALA A 116 8.03 -0.73 -7.65
N LYS A 117 8.93 -1.70 -7.60
CA LYS A 117 8.61 -3.07 -7.25
C LYS A 117 8.45 -3.24 -5.74
N PHE A 118 7.40 -3.92 -5.30
CA PHE A 118 7.17 -4.23 -3.90
C PHE A 118 7.26 -5.72 -3.59
N ASP A 119 7.04 -6.60 -4.57
CA ASP A 119 7.20 -8.04 -4.40
C ASP A 119 7.47 -8.74 -5.74
N SER A 120 8.28 -9.81 -5.73
CA SER A 120 8.58 -10.61 -6.91
C SER A 120 9.04 -12.02 -6.54
N SER A 121 8.43 -13.02 -7.13
CA SER A 121 8.88 -14.39 -7.06
C SER A 121 10.12 -14.64 -7.92
N TYR A 122 10.32 -13.84 -8.96
CA TYR A 122 11.52 -13.93 -9.79
C TYR A 122 12.78 -13.56 -9.00
N ASP A 123 12.71 -12.56 -8.12
CA ASP A 123 13.84 -12.15 -7.28
C ASP A 123 14.25 -13.23 -6.27
N ARG A 124 13.30 -14.10 -5.91
CA ARG A 124 13.56 -15.27 -5.05
C ARG A 124 13.98 -16.50 -5.83
N ASN A 125 13.95 -16.46 -7.18
CA ASN A 125 14.17 -17.59 -8.08
C ASN A 125 13.30 -18.83 -7.75
N GLU A 126 12.13 -18.61 -7.18
CA GLU A 126 11.23 -19.67 -6.74
C GLU A 126 9.77 -19.30 -7.08
N PRO A 127 9.06 -20.13 -7.86
CA PRO A 127 7.65 -19.94 -8.10
C PRO A 127 6.86 -20.08 -6.79
N ALA A 128 5.83 -19.26 -6.64
CA ALA A 128 4.96 -19.32 -5.49
C ALA A 128 3.70 -20.14 -5.77
N VAL A 129 3.18 -20.80 -4.74
CA VAL A 129 1.92 -21.54 -4.78
C VAL A 129 0.87 -20.80 -3.97
N PHE A 130 -0.27 -20.51 -4.59
CA PHE A 130 -1.37 -19.79 -3.96
C PHE A 130 -2.70 -20.53 -4.17
N GLY A 131 -3.56 -20.50 -3.15
CA GLY A 131 -4.98 -20.76 -3.33
C GLY A 131 -5.67 -19.50 -3.87
N LEU A 132 -6.40 -19.58 -4.97
CA LEU A 132 -7.08 -18.42 -5.56
C LEU A 132 -8.17 -17.83 -4.67
N ASN A 133 -8.64 -18.56 -3.68
CA ASN A 133 -9.54 -18.08 -2.63
C ASN A 133 -8.84 -17.39 -1.44
N GLN A 134 -7.52 -17.28 -1.47
CA GLN A 134 -6.69 -16.73 -0.38
C GLN A 134 -5.84 -15.52 -0.81
N VAL A 135 -6.03 -15.05 -2.04
CA VAL A 135 -5.34 -13.90 -2.61
C VAL A 135 -6.28 -12.71 -2.78
N ILE A 136 -5.77 -11.57 -3.19
CA ILE A 136 -6.57 -10.38 -3.48
C ILE A 136 -7.62 -10.68 -4.57
N ALA A 137 -8.77 -10.01 -4.51
CA ALA A 137 -9.90 -10.26 -5.40
C ALA A 137 -9.53 -10.14 -6.89
N GLY A 138 -8.66 -9.19 -7.24
CA GLY A 138 -8.17 -9.02 -8.61
C GLY A 138 -7.39 -10.24 -9.12
N TRP A 139 -6.67 -10.93 -8.26
CA TRP A 139 -6.01 -12.20 -8.61
C TRP A 139 -7.01 -13.34 -8.74
N THR A 140 -7.94 -13.45 -7.78
CA THR A 140 -9.00 -14.47 -7.84
C THR A 140 -9.78 -14.38 -9.16
N GLU A 141 -10.14 -13.17 -9.59
CA GLU A 141 -10.84 -12.95 -10.86
C GLU A 141 -9.92 -13.14 -12.07
N GLY A 142 -8.76 -12.50 -12.06
CA GLY A 142 -7.88 -12.41 -13.23
C GLY A 142 -7.21 -13.73 -13.60
N VAL A 143 -6.71 -14.48 -12.61
CA VAL A 143 -5.98 -15.73 -12.87
C VAL A 143 -6.92 -16.83 -13.43
N GLN A 144 -8.21 -16.80 -13.12
CA GLN A 144 -9.20 -17.70 -13.74
C GLN A 144 -9.35 -17.50 -15.25
N LEU A 145 -8.94 -16.36 -15.80
CA LEU A 145 -8.95 -16.10 -17.24
C LEU A 145 -7.76 -16.77 -17.95
N MET A 146 -6.69 -17.02 -17.19
CA MET A 146 -5.44 -17.59 -17.73
C MET A 146 -5.55 -19.10 -17.93
N SER A 147 -4.82 -19.61 -18.92
CA SER A 147 -4.51 -21.03 -19.05
C SER A 147 -3.08 -21.30 -18.58
N GLU A 148 -2.77 -22.52 -18.15
CA GLU A 148 -1.37 -22.90 -17.88
C GLU A 148 -0.46 -22.58 -19.07
N GLY A 149 0.70 -22.00 -18.78
CA GLY A 149 1.64 -21.45 -19.76
C GLY A 149 1.36 -20.01 -20.17
N SER A 150 0.29 -19.38 -19.67
CA SER A 150 0.01 -17.98 -19.95
C SER A 150 0.88 -17.03 -19.12
N LYS A 151 1.11 -15.85 -19.70
CA LYS A 151 1.67 -14.70 -18.99
C LYS A 151 0.80 -13.47 -19.26
N TYR A 152 0.24 -12.92 -18.22
CA TYR A 152 -0.66 -11.76 -18.28
C TYR A 152 -0.12 -10.62 -17.44
N GLU A 153 -0.47 -9.41 -17.81
CA GLU A 153 -0.26 -8.20 -17.03
C GLU A 153 -1.62 -7.73 -16.52
N PHE A 154 -1.76 -7.62 -15.21
CA PHE A 154 -2.97 -7.15 -14.54
C PHE A 154 -2.77 -5.75 -13.99
N TYR A 155 -3.80 -4.91 -14.12
CA TYR A 155 -3.88 -3.61 -13.50
C TYR A 155 -5.10 -3.64 -12.57
N ILE A 156 -4.84 -3.63 -11.30
CA ILE A 156 -5.81 -3.96 -10.26
C ILE A 156 -6.17 -2.68 -9.51
N PRO A 157 -7.44 -2.21 -9.59
CA PRO A 157 -7.88 -1.08 -8.80
C PRO A 157 -7.82 -1.41 -7.29
N TYR A 158 -7.67 -0.40 -6.46
CA TYR A 158 -7.47 -0.56 -5.02
C TYR A 158 -8.52 -1.45 -4.35
N ASN A 159 -9.80 -1.35 -4.74
CA ASN A 159 -10.91 -2.12 -4.19
C ASN A 159 -10.84 -3.63 -4.50
N LEU A 160 -10.08 -4.04 -5.51
CA LEU A 160 -9.77 -5.43 -5.83
C LEU A 160 -8.37 -5.86 -5.36
N ALA A 161 -7.64 -4.95 -4.71
CA ALA A 161 -6.31 -5.16 -4.13
C ALA A 161 -6.38 -5.11 -2.60
N TYR A 162 -5.75 -4.11 -1.98
CA TYR A 162 -5.68 -3.99 -0.51
C TYR A 162 -6.62 -2.93 0.07
N GLY A 163 -7.51 -2.36 -0.76
CA GLY A 163 -8.59 -1.48 -0.33
C GLY A 163 -8.14 -0.12 0.21
N GLU A 164 -9.02 0.44 1.04
CA GLU A 164 -8.85 1.77 1.63
C GLU A 164 -7.77 1.83 2.71
N HIS A 165 -7.37 0.70 3.25
CA HIS A 165 -6.39 0.63 4.34
C HIS A 165 -4.99 0.25 3.85
N GLY A 166 -4.87 -0.30 2.64
CA GLY A 166 -3.61 -0.84 2.14
C GLY A 166 -3.12 -2.04 2.94
N ALA A 167 -1.81 -2.29 2.90
CA ALA A 167 -1.10 -3.25 3.74
C ALA A 167 0.00 -2.49 4.50
N PRO A 168 -0.09 -2.36 5.82
CA PRO A 168 0.84 -1.56 6.62
C PRO A 168 2.30 -1.90 6.35
N GLY A 169 3.11 -0.90 6.07
CA GLY A 169 4.54 -1.04 5.78
C GLY A 169 4.89 -1.54 4.37
N ALA A 170 3.91 -1.97 3.56
CA ALA A 170 4.14 -2.48 2.21
C ALA A 170 3.33 -1.74 1.13
N ILE A 171 2.03 -1.62 1.31
CA ILE A 171 1.12 -1.05 0.30
C ILE A 171 0.35 0.13 0.91
N PRO A 172 0.43 1.32 0.32
CA PRO A 172 -0.34 2.48 0.77
C PRO A 172 -1.86 2.27 0.65
N PRO A 173 -2.66 3.02 1.43
CA PRO A 173 -4.09 3.13 1.22
C PRO A 173 -4.44 3.54 -0.21
N TYR A 174 -5.53 2.97 -0.75
CA TYR A 174 -6.08 3.27 -2.08
C TYR A 174 -5.11 3.03 -3.26
N ALA A 175 -4.03 2.28 -3.07
CA ALA A 175 -3.08 2.00 -4.14
C ALA A 175 -3.67 1.07 -5.19
N ALA A 176 -3.72 1.52 -6.44
CA ALA A 176 -3.86 0.64 -7.58
C ALA A 176 -2.52 -0.03 -7.90
N LEU A 177 -2.55 -1.30 -8.26
CA LEU A 177 -1.37 -2.13 -8.40
C LEU A 177 -1.28 -2.72 -9.80
N LYS A 178 -0.05 -2.98 -10.21
CA LYS A 178 0.24 -3.69 -11.44
C LYS A 178 0.94 -5.00 -11.11
N PHE A 179 0.50 -6.09 -11.72
CA PHE A 179 1.11 -7.41 -11.60
C PHE A 179 1.38 -8.02 -12.97
N VAL A 180 2.57 -8.54 -13.15
CA VAL A 180 2.86 -9.50 -14.22
C VAL A 180 2.78 -10.88 -13.59
N VAL A 181 1.95 -11.76 -14.13
CA VAL A 181 1.72 -13.12 -13.63
C VAL A 181 1.95 -14.12 -14.74
N GLU A 182 2.75 -15.13 -14.46
CA GLU A 182 3.00 -16.28 -15.32
C GLU A 182 2.46 -17.54 -14.66
N LEU A 183 1.39 -18.08 -15.20
CA LEU A 183 0.73 -19.29 -14.67
C LEU A 183 1.47 -20.53 -15.17
N ILE A 184 2.15 -21.21 -14.25
CA ILE A 184 2.97 -22.39 -14.58
C ILE A 184 2.11 -23.65 -14.55
N GLU A 185 1.32 -23.84 -13.48
CA GLU A 185 0.59 -25.09 -13.23
C GLU A 185 -0.67 -24.84 -12.39
N VAL A 186 -1.74 -25.57 -12.69
CA VAL A 186 -2.97 -25.65 -11.89
C VAL A 186 -2.96 -26.98 -11.13
N LEU A 187 -2.86 -26.88 -9.80
CA LEU A 187 -2.71 -28.03 -8.88
C LEU A 187 -4.06 -28.61 -8.43
#